data_be3f1fae09dbac28f324331c0e44151b
#
_entry.id   be3f1fae09dbac28f324331c0e44151b
#
_cell.length_a   1.000
_cell.length_b   1.000
_cell.length_c   1.000
_cell.angle_alpha   90.00
_cell.angle_beta   90.00
_cell.angle_gamma   90.00
#
_symmetry.space_group_name_H-M   'P 1'
#
loop_
_entity.id
_entity.type
_entity.pdbx_description
1 polymer ?
#
loop_
_entity_poly.entity_id
_entity_poly.type
_entity_poly.pdbx_seq_one_letter_code
_entity_poly.pdbx_strand_id
1 'polypeptide(L)'
;MTRFFLTQLRYFAAFGLMGITLLPAQAQDTGEPITLGVAAPLSDSAGILGRQLADGARAAAAKPADGQTVEVVEADTKCSAEGGKQAAESFVAMNVSVATGFLCADAIEAALPILTEAGIPTIDVGVRANRLTDRRERTGFLVWRVAPRSDKEAAAAARYLATRWKAEPFGLLEDGSIAARALSDAVRRLLADQGMKPQTIDNYRPAEEKQFGLVRRLERTGVSRFFIAGDRPDVAIIARDAAEIGLALDIVGGEALFDETSDDVPLPDGIVAVAPRIHVPELQDGGPDEGPVAGPQGYFGPAYAATQIAVAAVGQSRETGRPIAEILGDEAFQTVLGPIRFDARGDSDLDLYRVFEWRGNGFVDEIGG
;
A
#
# COMPACT_ATOMS: atom_id res chain seq x y z
N MET A 1 26.58 -32.63 105.64
CA MET A 1 25.10 -32.78 105.46
C MET A 1 24.70 -31.88 104.28
N THR A 2 24.40 -32.54 103.09
CA THR A 2 23.25 -32.30 102.23
C THR A 2 23.05 -30.87 101.73
N ARG A 3 22.99 -30.57 100.46
CA ARG A 3 22.22 -31.07 99.35
C ARG A 3 22.65 -30.38 98.04
N PHE A 4 22.67 -31.17 96.97
CA PHE A 4 22.74 -30.81 95.55
C PHE A 4 21.60 -29.91 95.07
N PHE A 5 21.87 -28.99 94.20
CA PHE A 5 20.89 -28.57 93.21
C PHE A 5 21.53 -28.36 91.83
N LEU A 6 21.22 -29.27 90.90
CA LEU A 6 21.48 -29.19 89.52
C LEU A 6 20.53 -28.18 88.85
N THR A 7 21.10 -27.25 88.04
CA THR A 7 20.32 -26.42 87.17
C THR A 7 20.64 -26.83 85.73
N GLN A 8 19.65 -27.41 85.08
CA GLN A 8 19.68 -27.79 83.64
C GLN A 8 19.48 -26.56 82.80
N LEU A 9 20.43 -26.30 81.91
CA LEU A 9 20.36 -25.27 80.85
C LEU A 9 19.76 -25.91 79.59
N ARG A 10 18.54 -25.51 79.22
CA ARG A 10 17.86 -25.94 77.95
C ARG A 10 18.24 -25.00 76.83
N TYR A 11 18.99 -25.50 75.88
CA TYR A 11 19.19 -24.84 74.58
C TYR A 11 17.95 -25.05 73.70
N PHE A 12 17.29 -23.97 73.32
CA PHE A 12 16.29 -23.95 72.22
C PHE A 12 17.00 -23.70 70.93
N ALA A 13 17.13 -24.71 70.07
CA ALA A 13 17.51 -24.55 68.68
C ALA A 13 16.29 -24.11 67.85
N ALA A 14 16.28 -22.85 67.40
CA ALA A 14 15.27 -22.37 66.50
C ALA A 14 15.72 -22.76 65.04
N PHE A 15 15.07 -23.75 64.47
CA PHE A 15 15.19 -24.10 63.04
C PHE A 15 14.32 -23.14 62.25
N GLY A 16 14.97 -22.12 61.59
CA GLY A 16 14.29 -21.27 60.64
C GLY A 16 14.03 -22.04 59.33
N LEU A 17 12.78 -22.39 59.03
CA LEU A 17 12.36 -22.87 57.74
C LEU A 17 12.41 -21.67 56.75
N MET A 18 13.43 -21.61 55.91
CA MET A 18 13.52 -20.70 54.79
C MET A 18 12.63 -21.24 53.67
N GLY A 19 11.41 -20.74 53.59
CA GLY A 19 10.47 -21.06 52.56
C GLY A 19 10.99 -20.50 51.20
N ILE A 20 11.52 -21.38 50.35
CA ILE A 20 11.80 -21.04 48.95
C ILE A 20 10.44 -20.97 48.24
N THR A 21 9.93 -19.76 48.04
CA THR A 21 8.82 -19.51 47.12
C THR A 21 9.34 -19.70 45.68
N LEU A 22 9.09 -20.88 45.13
CA LEU A 22 9.18 -21.12 43.69
C LEU A 22 8.09 -20.24 43.02
N LEU A 23 8.49 -19.07 42.50
CA LEU A 23 7.70 -18.35 41.53
C LEU A 23 7.58 -19.29 40.30
N PRO A 24 6.36 -19.52 39.79
CA PRO A 24 6.22 -20.21 38.53
C PRO A 24 6.94 -19.35 37.47
N ALA A 25 7.98 -19.90 36.87
CA ALA A 25 8.50 -19.37 35.64
C ALA A 25 7.33 -19.45 34.64
N GLN A 26 6.76 -18.31 34.30
CA GLN A 26 5.90 -18.24 33.13
C GLN A 26 6.79 -18.66 31.95
N ALA A 27 6.60 -19.89 31.50
CA ALA A 27 7.08 -20.31 30.20
C ALA A 27 6.45 -19.32 29.23
N GLN A 28 7.23 -18.39 28.67
CA GLN A 28 6.87 -17.71 27.45
C GLN A 28 6.72 -18.83 26.43
N ASP A 29 5.49 -19.11 26.05
CA ASP A 29 5.18 -19.98 24.94
C ASP A 29 5.72 -19.28 23.68
N THR A 30 7.01 -19.48 23.41
CA THR A 30 7.64 -19.11 22.15
C THR A 30 7.17 -20.14 21.14
N GLY A 31 5.93 -19.99 20.71
CA GLY A 31 5.37 -20.78 19.62
C GLY A 31 6.36 -20.79 18.45
N GLU A 32 6.28 -21.82 17.63
CA GLU A 32 7.10 -21.93 16.42
C GLU A 32 7.07 -20.60 15.64
N PRO A 33 8.22 -20.07 15.16
CA PRO A 33 8.25 -18.80 14.44
C PRO A 33 7.24 -18.77 13.29
N ILE A 34 6.68 -17.59 13.02
CA ILE A 34 5.87 -17.38 11.81
C ILE A 34 6.84 -17.08 10.67
N THR A 35 6.91 -17.95 9.68
CA THR A 35 7.73 -17.72 8.49
C THR A 35 6.87 -17.06 7.41
N LEU A 36 7.21 -15.83 7.01
CA LEU A 36 6.54 -15.05 5.97
C LEU A 36 7.41 -14.96 4.72
N GLY A 37 6.82 -15.22 3.56
CA GLY A 37 7.46 -14.96 2.27
C GLY A 37 7.20 -13.51 1.83
N VAL A 38 8.26 -12.79 1.42
CA VAL A 38 8.17 -11.43 0.88
C VAL A 38 8.70 -11.42 -0.55
N ALA A 39 7.79 -11.32 -1.51
CA ALA A 39 8.09 -11.29 -2.94
C ALA A 39 8.19 -9.83 -3.41
N ALA A 40 9.38 -9.40 -3.78
CA ALA A 40 9.64 -8.03 -4.21
C ALA A 40 10.61 -7.98 -5.40
N PRO A 41 10.51 -7.02 -6.32
CA PRO A 41 11.57 -6.79 -7.31
C PRO A 41 12.75 -6.09 -6.62
N LEU A 42 13.76 -6.85 -6.23
CA LEU A 42 14.90 -6.33 -5.46
C LEU A 42 16.06 -5.87 -6.35
N SER A 43 16.07 -6.29 -7.60
CA SER A 43 17.06 -5.92 -8.62
C SER A 43 16.46 -5.04 -9.72
N ASP A 44 17.30 -4.57 -10.63
CA ASP A 44 16.95 -3.78 -11.81
C ASP A 44 16.28 -2.41 -11.49
N SER A 45 15.58 -1.84 -12.44
CA SER A 45 14.95 -0.51 -12.33
C SER A 45 13.89 -0.42 -11.26
N ALA A 46 13.19 -1.51 -10.96
CA ALA A 46 12.16 -1.56 -9.91
C ALA A 46 12.73 -1.79 -8.49
N GLY A 47 14.05 -1.96 -8.35
CA GLY A 47 14.71 -2.30 -7.09
C GLY A 47 14.49 -1.29 -5.97
N ILE A 48 14.30 -0.01 -6.26
CA ILE A 48 13.98 1.01 -5.25
C ILE A 48 12.62 0.71 -4.62
N LEU A 49 11.61 0.45 -5.43
CA LEU A 49 10.24 0.15 -4.97
C LEU A 49 10.18 -1.20 -4.24
N GLY A 50 10.93 -2.19 -4.74
CA GLY A 50 11.05 -3.49 -4.09
C GLY A 50 11.70 -3.40 -2.70
N ARG A 51 12.73 -2.55 -2.54
CA ARG A 51 13.32 -2.30 -1.22
C ARG A 51 12.34 -1.62 -0.26
N GLN A 52 11.56 -0.63 -0.69
CA GLN A 52 10.52 -0.02 0.14
C GLN A 52 9.55 -1.08 0.68
N LEU A 53 9.11 -2.00 -0.19
CA LEU A 53 8.25 -3.11 0.18
C LEU A 53 8.93 -4.03 1.21
N ALA A 54 10.15 -4.49 0.94
CA ALA A 54 10.88 -5.39 1.83
C ALA A 54 11.17 -4.74 3.19
N ASP A 55 11.55 -3.45 3.21
CA ASP A 55 11.79 -2.69 4.43
C ASP A 55 10.51 -2.56 5.28
N GLY A 56 9.37 -2.28 4.66
CA GLY A 56 8.08 -2.24 5.35
C GLY A 56 7.70 -3.57 5.98
N ALA A 57 7.88 -4.66 5.25
CA ALA A 57 7.62 -6.00 5.77
C ALA A 57 8.53 -6.36 6.95
N ARG A 58 9.84 -6.09 6.84
CA ARG A 58 10.81 -6.31 7.94
C ARG A 58 10.50 -5.47 9.18
N ALA A 59 10.12 -4.21 8.96
CA ALA A 59 9.79 -3.31 10.06
C ALA A 59 8.56 -3.79 10.84
N ALA A 60 7.53 -4.30 10.15
CA ALA A 60 6.36 -4.89 10.80
C ALA A 60 6.70 -6.22 11.50
N ALA A 61 7.49 -7.08 10.86
CA ALA A 61 7.94 -8.35 11.42
C ALA A 61 8.78 -8.18 12.70
N ALA A 62 9.50 -7.07 12.82
CA ALA A 62 10.28 -6.73 14.01
C ALA A 62 9.42 -6.26 15.20
N LYS A 63 8.16 -5.88 14.96
CA LYS A 63 7.24 -5.36 15.99
C LYS A 63 5.87 -6.07 15.93
N PRO A 64 5.83 -7.41 16.07
CA PRO A 64 4.56 -8.14 16.03
C PRO A 64 3.69 -7.78 17.25
N ALA A 65 2.38 -7.70 17.02
CA ALA A 65 1.44 -7.24 18.05
C ALA A 65 1.42 -8.12 19.31
N ASP A 66 1.58 -9.44 19.18
CA ASP A 66 1.35 -10.41 20.25
C ASP A 66 2.64 -11.08 20.77
N GLY A 67 3.81 -10.44 20.57
CA GLY A 67 5.10 -10.98 21.00
C GLY A 67 5.53 -12.26 20.26
N GLN A 68 4.92 -12.57 19.15
CA GLN A 68 5.25 -13.70 18.29
C GLN A 68 6.62 -13.47 17.64
N THR A 69 7.34 -14.54 17.33
CA THR A 69 8.56 -14.45 16.52
C THR A 69 8.19 -14.56 15.04
N VAL A 70 8.62 -13.60 14.23
CA VAL A 70 8.37 -13.57 12.79
C VAL A 70 9.68 -13.61 12.03
N GLU A 71 9.82 -14.57 11.13
CA GLU A 71 10.95 -14.70 10.22
C GLU A 71 10.52 -14.31 8.81
N VAL A 72 11.29 -13.45 8.14
CA VAL A 72 11.02 -12.98 6.79
C VAL A 72 11.96 -13.65 5.80
N VAL A 73 11.36 -14.30 4.80
CA VAL A 73 12.06 -14.90 3.65
C VAL A 73 11.82 -14.02 2.43
N GLU A 74 12.85 -13.33 1.97
CA GLU A 74 12.76 -12.45 0.80
C GLU A 74 13.08 -13.20 -0.49
N ALA A 75 12.35 -12.90 -1.56
CA ALA A 75 12.63 -13.42 -2.90
C ALA A 75 12.52 -12.31 -3.95
N ASP A 76 13.53 -12.24 -4.83
CA ASP A 76 13.56 -11.28 -5.92
C ASP A 76 12.71 -11.75 -7.10
N THR A 77 11.63 -11.04 -7.36
CA THR A 77 10.70 -11.34 -8.47
C THR A 77 11.18 -10.79 -9.81
N LYS A 78 12.14 -9.87 -9.84
CA LYS A 78 12.63 -9.21 -11.06
C LYS A 78 11.52 -8.66 -11.96
N CYS A 79 10.37 -8.36 -11.40
CA CYS A 79 9.15 -7.98 -12.16
C CYS A 79 8.84 -8.92 -13.35
N SER A 80 9.15 -10.19 -13.26
CA SER A 80 9.01 -11.15 -14.35
C SER A 80 8.25 -12.40 -13.93
N ALA A 81 7.62 -13.07 -14.89
CA ALA A 81 6.93 -14.33 -14.66
C ALA A 81 7.88 -15.41 -14.10
N GLU A 82 9.11 -15.47 -14.64
CA GLU A 82 10.12 -16.44 -14.17
C GLU A 82 10.55 -16.15 -12.74
N GLY A 83 10.81 -14.88 -12.40
CA GLY A 83 11.16 -14.48 -11.03
C GLY A 83 10.02 -14.74 -10.04
N GLY A 84 8.77 -14.48 -10.44
CA GLY A 84 7.60 -14.81 -9.64
C GLY A 84 7.45 -16.31 -9.36
N LYS A 85 7.69 -17.14 -10.37
CA LYS A 85 7.70 -18.59 -10.23
C LYS A 85 8.79 -19.06 -9.26
N GLN A 86 10.02 -18.59 -9.43
CA GLN A 86 11.16 -18.91 -8.55
C GLN A 86 10.91 -18.49 -7.10
N ALA A 87 10.30 -17.32 -6.89
CA ALA A 87 9.91 -16.86 -5.56
C ALA A 87 8.90 -17.82 -4.92
N ALA A 88 7.86 -18.23 -5.66
CA ALA A 88 6.85 -19.16 -5.16
C ALA A 88 7.46 -20.53 -4.81
N GLU A 89 8.29 -21.09 -5.68
CA GLU A 89 9.00 -22.36 -5.43
C GLU A 89 9.87 -22.30 -4.18
N SER A 90 10.58 -21.17 -3.98
CA SER A 90 11.36 -20.92 -2.77
C SER A 90 10.49 -20.89 -1.51
N PHE A 91 9.36 -20.19 -1.56
CA PHE A 91 8.43 -20.09 -0.43
C PHE A 91 7.83 -21.44 -0.05
N VAL A 92 7.48 -22.26 -1.03
CA VAL A 92 7.03 -23.64 -0.80
C VAL A 92 8.13 -24.47 -0.13
N ALA A 93 9.36 -24.39 -0.63
CA ALA A 93 10.50 -25.14 -0.07
C ALA A 93 10.84 -24.74 1.38
N MET A 94 10.58 -23.46 1.75
CA MET A 94 10.82 -22.94 3.09
C MET A 94 9.58 -22.98 3.99
N ASN A 95 8.49 -23.60 3.55
CA ASN A 95 7.23 -23.76 4.29
C ASN A 95 6.71 -22.42 4.86
N VAL A 96 6.69 -21.35 4.06
CA VAL A 96 6.15 -20.07 4.52
C VAL A 96 4.65 -20.19 4.79
N SER A 97 4.19 -19.54 5.85
CA SER A 97 2.78 -19.56 6.25
C SER A 97 1.89 -18.72 5.33
N VAL A 98 2.41 -17.56 4.91
CA VAL A 98 1.75 -16.58 4.03
C VAL A 98 2.80 -15.93 3.14
N ALA A 99 2.49 -15.74 1.86
CA ALA A 99 3.29 -14.93 0.96
C ALA A 99 2.71 -13.50 0.92
N THR A 100 3.57 -12.49 0.99
CA THR A 100 3.18 -11.08 0.85
C THR A 100 4.01 -10.40 -0.23
N GLY A 101 3.55 -9.27 -0.72
CA GLY A 101 4.36 -8.47 -1.63
C GLY A 101 3.79 -8.39 -3.02
N PHE A 102 4.66 -8.56 -4.01
CA PHE A 102 4.44 -8.38 -5.43
C PHE A 102 4.09 -6.94 -5.85
N LEU A 103 4.79 -6.45 -6.87
CA LEU A 103 4.51 -5.16 -7.51
C LEU A 103 4.13 -5.31 -8.99
N CYS A 104 4.42 -6.48 -9.58
CA CYS A 104 4.29 -6.71 -11.02
C CYS A 104 3.32 -7.84 -11.32
N ALA A 105 2.36 -7.56 -12.21
CA ALA A 105 1.30 -8.52 -12.55
C ALA A 105 1.84 -9.87 -13.08
N ASP A 106 2.86 -9.83 -13.95
CA ASP A 106 3.42 -11.06 -14.51
C ASP A 106 4.05 -11.95 -13.43
N ALA A 107 4.67 -11.34 -12.42
CA ALA A 107 5.29 -12.08 -11.32
C ALA A 107 4.24 -12.77 -10.45
N ILE A 108 3.22 -12.03 -9.97
CA ILE A 108 2.19 -12.61 -9.11
C ILE A 108 1.33 -13.65 -9.87
N GLU A 109 0.98 -13.38 -11.13
CA GLU A 109 0.18 -14.31 -11.94
C GLU A 109 0.90 -15.65 -12.18
N ALA A 110 2.24 -15.64 -12.27
CA ALA A 110 3.04 -16.84 -12.36
C ALA A 110 3.23 -17.56 -11.01
N ALA A 111 3.25 -16.82 -9.90
CA ALA A 111 3.42 -17.37 -8.56
C ALA A 111 2.14 -18.03 -8.00
N LEU A 112 0.98 -17.43 -8.25
CA LEU A 112 -0.30 -17.82 -7.64
C LEU A 112 -0.70 -19.30 -7.83
N PRO A 113 -0.53 -19.93 -9.00
CA PRO A 113 -0.84 -21.36 -9.16
C PRO A 113 -0.03 -22.21 -8.18
N ILE A 114 1.28 -21.94 -8.04
CA ILE A 114 2.21 -22.70 -7.20
C ILE A 114 1.88 -22.52 -5.72
N LEU A 115 1.68 -21.26 -5.29
CA LEU A 115 1.35 -20.94 -3.91
C LEU A 115 -0.01 -21.49 -3.51
N THR A 116 -1.01 -21.40 -4.41
CA THR A 116 -2.36 -21.95 -4.17
C THR A 116 -2.35 -23.46 -4.05
N GLU A 117 -1.62 -24.16 -4.92
CA GLU A 117 -1.48 -25.63 -4.86
C GLU A 117 -0.81 -26.07 -3.54
N ALA A 118 0.15 -25.28 -3.04
CA ALA A 118 0.79 -25.52 -1.76
C ALA A 118 -0.08 -25.08 -0.55
N GLY A 119 -1.25 -24.47 -0.76
CA GLY A 119 -2.11 -23.96 0.30
C GLY A 119 -1.58 -22.67 0.98
N ILE A 120 -0.66 -21.95 0.34
CA ILE A 120 -0.05 -20.72 0.86
C ILE A 120 -0.87 -19.51 0.39
N PRO A 121 -1.58 -18.81 1.30
CA PRO A 121 -2.28 -17.58 0.96
C PRO A 121 -1.32 -16.47 0.56
N THR A 122 -1.76 -15.61 -0.36
CA THR A 122 -0.96 -14.50 -0.88
C THR A 122 -1.66 -13.16 -0.61
N ILE A 123 -0.96 -12.20 0.00
CA ILE A 123 -1.44 -10.84 0.20
C ILE A 123 -0.66 -9.90 -0.73
N ASP A 124 -1.32 -9.46 -1.79
CA ASP A 124 -0.76 -8.52 -2.76
C ASP A 124 -0.65 -7.10 -2.18
N VAL A 125 0.48 -6.45 -2.46
CA VAL A 125 0.82 -5.12 -1.94
C VAL A 125 0.77 -4.03 -3.01
N GLY A 126 1.02 -4.37 -4.28
CA GLY A 126 1.19 -3.35 -5.31
C GLY A 126 0.56 -3.62 -6.67
N VAL A 127 0.04 -4.82 -6.92
CA VAL A 127 -0.58 -5.13 -8.23
C VAL A 127 -2.01 -4.64 -8.30
N ARG A 128 -2.25 -3.62 -9.09
CA ARG A 128 -3.56 -2.94 -9.20
C ARG A 128 -4.50 -3.51 -10.27
N ALA A 129 -4.00 -4.41 -11.12
CA ALA A 129 -4.78 -4.98 -12.22
C ALA A 129 -6.06 -5.65 -11.70
N ASN A 130 -7.22 -5.19 -12.16
CA ASN A 130 -8.52 -5.69 -11.71
C ASN A 130 -8.67 -7.20 -11.95
N ARG A 131 -8.09 -7.73 -13.04
CA ARG A 131 -8.15 -9.15 -13.39
C ARG A 131 -7.55 -10.08 -12.33
N LEU A 132 -6.69 -9.58 -11.45
CA LEU A 132 -6.05 -10.36 -10.38
C LEU A 132 -7.12 -11.00 -9.47
N THR A 133 -8.07 -10.21 -9.02
CA THR A 133 -9.14 -10.61 -8.10
C THR A 133 -10.46 -10.91 -8.81
N ASP A 134 -10.77 -10.26 -9.94
CA ASP A 134 -11.98 -10.55 -10.73
C ASP A 134 -12.04 -12.01 -11.23
N ARG A 135 -10.89 -12.67 -11.34
CA ARG A 135 -10.80 -14.07 -11.78
C ARG A 135 -10.77 -15.06 -10.61
N ARG A 136 -10.72 -14.60 -9.36
CA ARG A 136 -10.49 -15.44 -8.17
C ARG A 136 -11.50 -16.57 -8.05
N GLU A 137 -12.79 -16.30 -8.22
CA GLU A 137 -13.83 -17.33 -8.19
C GLU A 137 -13.58 -18.45 -9.21
N ARG A 138 -13.13 -18.10 -10.42
CA ARG A 138 -12.86 -19.07 -11.49
C ARG A 138 -11.54 -19.82 -11.31
N THR A 139 -10.52 -19.14 -10.79
CA THR A 139 -9.17 -19.72 -10.65
C THR A 139 -8.98 -20.47 -9.33
N GLY A 140 -9.75 -20.14 -8.31
CA GLY A 140 -9.58 -20.64 -6.96
C GLY A 140 -8.32 -20.11 -6.26
N PHE A 141 -7.65 -19.09 -6.80
CA PHE A 141 -6.41 -18.57 -6.22
C PHE A 141 -6.62 -18.00 -4.83
N LEU A 142 -5.71 -18.37 -3.93
CA LEU A 142 -5.68 -17.88 -2.56
C LEU A 142 -4.99 -16.50 -2.52
N VAL A 143 -5.64 -15.48 -3.07
CA VAL A 143 -5.10 -14.13 -3.18
C VAL A 143 -6.02 -13.11 -2.52
N TRP A 144 -5.42 -12.21 -1.71
CA TRP A 144 -6.02 -11.03 -1.12
C TRP A 144 -5.18 -9.82 -1.49
N ARG A 145 -5.79 -8.64 -1.58
CA ARG A 145 -5.13 -7.46 -2.10
C ARG A 145 -5.32 -6.24 -1.18
N VAL A 146 -4.21 -5.73 -0.68
CA VAL A 146 -4.15 -4.43 0.03
C VAL A 146 -4.04 -3.29 -0.97
N ALA A 147 -3.34 -3.49 -2.08
CA ALA A 147 -3.23 -2.50 -3.15
C ALA A 147 -4.60 -2.03 -3.65
N PRO A 148 -4.77 -0.74 -3.92
CA PRO A 148 -6.01 -0.26 -4.52
C PRO A 148 -6.18 -0.82 -5.93
N ARG A 149 -7.40 -1.13 -6.30
CA ARG A 149 -7.75 -1.54 -7.68
C ARG A 149 -7.56 -0.37 -8.65
N SER A 150 -7.19 -0.65 -9.90
CA SER A 150 -7.04 0.39 -10.92
C SER A 150 -8.34 1.13 -11.25
N ASP A 151 -9.52 0.51 -11.04
CA ASP A 151 -10.81 1.17 -11.21
C ASP A 151 -11.15 2.14 -10.06
N LYS A 152 -10.50 2.04 -8.92
CA LYS A 152 -10.69 2.95 -7.77
C LYS A 152 -10.14 4.35 -8.05
N GLU A 153 -9.05 4.47 -8.81
CA GLU A 153 -8.51 5.76 -9.25
C GLU A 153 -9.56 6.56 -10.03
N ALA A 154 -10.12 5.97 -11.07
CA ALA A 154 -11.16 6.60 -11.87
C ALA A 154 -12.38 7.01 -11.04
N ALA A 155 -12.79 6.17 -10.08
CA ALA A 155 -13.91 6.46 -9.20
C ALA A 155 -13.61 7.64 -8.26
N ALA A 156 -12.41 7.70 -7.68
CA ALA A 156 -11.98 8.81 -6.84
C ALA A 156 -11.86 10.11 -7.62
N ALA A 157 -11.25 10.08 -8.82
CA ALA A 157 -11.15 11.22 -9.70
C ALA A 157 -12.53 11.73 -10.10
N ALA A 158 -13.44 10.86 -10.54
CA ALA A 158 -14.81 11.27 -10.94
C ALA A 158 -15.58 11.89 -9.77
N ARG A 159 -15.49 11.36 -8.53
CA ARG A 159 -16.09 11.96 -7.34
C ARG A 159 -15.59 13.38 -7.10
N TYR A 160 -14.28 13.56 -7.16
CA TYR A 160 -13.66 14.86 -6.95
C TYR A 160 -14.08 15.86 -8.02
N LEU A 161 -13.98 15.50 -9.29
CA LEU A 161 -14.37 16.34 -10.41
C LEU A 161 -15.84 16.73 -10.38
N ALA A 162 -16.72 15.80 -10.02
CA ALA A 162 -18.15 16.06 -9.88
C ALA A 162 -18.45 17.11 -8.80
N THR A 163 -17.67 17.15 -7.73
CA THR A 163 -17.79 18.14 -6.67
C THR A 163 -17.16 19.47 -7.09
N ARG A 164 -15.93 19.44 -7.63
CA ARG A 164 -15.16 20.63 -7.97
C ARG A 164 -15.74 21.41 -9.17
N TRP A 165 -16.13 20.70 -10.24
CA TRP A 165 -16.54 21.33 -11.50
C TRP A 165 -18.05 21.26 -11.79
N LYS A 166 -18.82 20.78 -10.89
CA LYS A 166 -20.27 20.51 -10.89
C LYS A 166 -21.10 20.99 -12.12
N ALA A 167 -21.11 22.29 -12.42
CA ALA A 167 -21.87 22.88 -13.54
C ALA A 167 -20.96 23.61 -14.56
N GLU A 168 -19.65 23.48 -14.38
CA GLU A 168 -18.70 24.20 -15.20
C GLU A 168 -18.24 23.35 -16.40
N PRO A 169 -17.99 23.98 -17.55
CA PRO A 169 -17.43 23.25 -18.70
C PRO A 169 -16.02 22.74 -18.40
N PHE A 170 -15.76 21.49 -18.76
CA PHE A 170 -14.47 20.83 -18.57
C PHE A 170 -14.09 19.98 -19.78
N GLY A 171 -12.82 19.62 -19.89
CA GLY A 171 -12.29 18.73 -20.88
C GLY A 171 -11.49 17.56 -20.29
N LEU A 172 -11.25 16.56 -21.11
CA LEU A 172 -10.36 15.44 -20.82
C LEU A 172 -9.20 15.45 -21.77
N LEU A 173 -7.98 15.23 -21.25
CA LEU A 173 -6.76 15.07 -22.03
C LEU A 173 -6.09 13.74 -21.67
N GLU A 174 -5.43 13.14 -22.65
CA GLU A 174 -4.68 11.90 -22.44
C GLU A 174 -3.42 11.85 -23.32
N ASP A 175 -2.40 11.12 -22.87
CA ASP A 175 -1.10 11.02 -23.54
C ASP A 175 -1.05 10.00 -24.70
N GLY A 176 -2.17 9.35 -25.02
CA GLY A 176 -2.25 8.34 -26.06
C GLY A 176 -1.84 6.93 -25.60
N SER A 177 -1.33 6.73 -24.38
CA SER A 177 -1.04 5.41 -23.83
C SER A 177 -2.31 4.60 -23.55
N ILE A 178 -2.18 3.28 -23.47
CA ILE A 178 -3.31 2.40 -23.10
C ILE A 178 -3.82 2.73 -21.70
N ALA A 179 -2.93 3.01 -20.77
CA ALA A 179 -3.29 3.31 -19.39
C ALA A 179 -4.05 4.63 -19.27
N ALA A 180 -3.54 5.70 -19.88
CA ALA A 180 -4.17 7.02 -19.85
C ALA A 180 -5.55 7.02 -20.52
N ARG A 181 -5.68 6.34 -21.68
CA ARG A 181 -6.99 6.14 -22.34
C ARG A 181 -7.98 5.40 -21.46
N ALA A 182 -7.53 4.31 -20.83
CA ALA A 182 -8.39 3.52 -19.94
C ALA A 182 -8.88 4.36 -18.76
N LEU A 183 -8.01 5.14 -18.13
CA LEU A 183 -8.34 6.04 -17.02
C LEU A 183 -9.30 7.15 -17.49
N SER A 184 -8.97 7.87 -18.56
CA SER A 184 -9.80 8.93 -19.12
C SER A 184 -11.20 8.43 -19.50
N ASP A 185 -11.30 7.28 -20.16
CA ASP A 185 -12.57 6.65 -20.52
C ASP A 185 -13.37 6.21 -19.29
N ALA A 186 -12.72 5.69 -18.25
CA ALA A 186 -13.40 5.31 -17.02
C ALA A 186 -13.94 6.54 -16.29
N VAL A 187 -13.15 7.60 -16.14
CA VAL A 187 -13.59 8.88 -15.57
C VAL A 187 -14.76 9.46 -16.36
N ARG A 188 -14.65 9.48 -17.69
CA ARG A 188 -15.73 9.96 -18.56
C ARG A 188 -17.05 9.22 -18.36
N ARG A 189 -17.02 7.88 -18.26
CA ARG A 189 -18.23 7.08 -18.01
C ARG A 189 -18.85 7.40 -16.66
N LEU A 190 -18.04 7.43 -15.60
CA LEU A 190 -18.49 7.70 -14.25
C LEU A 190 -19.07 9.12 -14.08
N LEU A 191 -18.51 10.11 -14.78
CA LEU A 191 -19.06 11.46 -14.84
C LEU A 191 -20.37 11.50 -15.63
N ALA A 192 -20.47 10.75 -16.74
CA ALA A 192 -21.69 10.67 -17.55
C ALA A 192 -22.85 10.06 -16.75
N ASP A 193 -22.60 9.07 -15.89
CA ASP A 193 -23.60 8.51 -14.98
C ASP A 193 -24.15 9.55 -13.97
N GLN A 194 -23.39 10.63 -13.73
CA GLN A 194 -23.77 11.77 -12.90
C GLN A 194 -24.33 12.96 -13.73
N GLY A 195 -24.56 12.74 -15.03
CA GLY A 195 -25.09 13.76 -15.94
C GLY A 195 -24.04 14.78 -16.44
N MET A 196 -22.75 14.57 -16.12
CA MET A 196 -21.66 15.45 -16.54
C MET A 196 -20.99 14.91 -17.80
N LYS A 197 -20.85 15.79 -18.80
CA LYS A 197 -20.18 15.43 -20.07
C LYS A 197 -19.07 16.41 -20.36
N PRO A 198 -17.87 15.93 -20.73
CA PRO A 198 -16.80 16.82 -21.15
C PRO A 198 -17.20 17.56 -22.44
N GLN A 199 -16.88 18.85 -22.50
CA GLN A 199 -17.09 19.67 -23.68
C GLN A 199 -16.08 19.33 -24.79
N THR A 200 -14.89 18.87 -24.38
CA THR A 200 -13.84 18.46 -25.31
C THR A 200 -13.06 17.25 -24.76
N ILE A 201 -12.60 16.42 -25.68
CA ILE A 201 -11.66 15.33 -25.41
C ILE A 201 -10.56 15.46 -26.45
N ASP A 202 -9.31 15.58 -26.01
CA ASP A 202 -8.16 15.70 -26.89
C ASP A 202 -7.01 14.82 -26.37
N ASN A 203 -6.00 14.61 -27.20
CA ASN A 203 -4.80 13.92 -26.81
C ASN A 203 -3.56 14.77 -27.15
N TYR A 204 -2.45 14.43 -26.53
CA TYR A 204 -1.18 15.04 -26.81
C TYR A 204 -0.11 13.97 -27.04
N ARG A 205 1.04 14.36 -27.55
CA ARG A 205 2.21 13.49 -27.65
C ARG A 205 3.05 13.66 -26.41
N PRO A 206 3.35 12.57 -25.70
CA PRO A 206 4.21 12.64 -24.53
C PRO A 206 5.67 12.95 -24.91
N ALA A 207 6.43 13.40 -23.90
CA ALA A 207 7.85 13.70 -23.99
C ALA A 207 8.23 14.77 -25.08
N GLU A 208 7.32 15.66 -25.40
CA GLU A 208 7.60 16.81 -26.28
C GLU A 208 8.10 17.99 -25.44
N GLU A 209 9.17 18.65 -25.87
CA GLU A 209 9.69 19.84 -25.16
C GLU A 209 8.70 21.02 -25.13
N LYS A 210 7.71 21.02 -26.00
CA LYS A 210 6.70 22.10 -26.17
C LYS A 210 5.36 21.54 -26.61
N GLN A 211 4.29 22.07 -26.02
CA GLN A 211 2.91 21.70 -26.29
C GLN A 211 2.05 22.85 -26.85
N PHE A 212 2.64 23.87 -27.45
CA PHE A 212 1.90 25.04 -28.00
C PHE A 212 0.78 24.66 -29.00
N GLY A 213 0.98 23.62 -29.78
CA GLY A 213 -0.04 23.13 -30.72
C GLY A 213 -1.29 22.65 -29.97
N LEU A 214 -1.12 21.90 -28.88
CA LEU A 214 -2.19 21.48 -28.00
C LEU A 214 -2.84 22.69 -27.33
N VAL A 215 -2.06 23.52 -26.65
CA VAL A 215 -2.56 24.66 -25.87
C VAL A 215 -3.42 25.62 -26.70
N ARG A 216 -3.03 25.90 -27.95
CA ARG A 216 -3.86 26.67 -28.88
C ARG A 216 -5.16 25.95 -29.29
N ARG A 217 -5.19 24.62 -29.30
CA ARG A 217 -6.44 23.89 -29.50
C ARG A 217 -7.33 24.03 -28.30
N LEU A 218 -6.78 23.92 -27.08
CA LEU A 218 -7.54 24.09 -25.84
C LEU A 218 -8.14 25.50 -25.74
N GLU A 219 -7.33 26.54 -26.00
CA GLU A 219 -7.79 27.92 -26.01
C GLU A 219 -9.03 28.13 -26.89
N ARG A 220 -9.05 27.53 -28.08
CA ARG A 220 -10.19 27.65 -29.02
C ARG A 220 -11.46 26.97 -28.53
N THR A 221 -11.37 26.02 -27.59
CA THR A 221 -12.54 25.37 -27.00
C THR A 221 -13.27 26.27 -26.01
N GLY A 222 -12.59 27.28 -25.46
CA GLY A 222 -13.11 28.11 -24.37
C GLY A 222 -13.17 27.39 -23.04
N VAL A 223 -12.55 26.21 -22.93
CA VAL A 223 -12.49 25.40 -21.69
C VAL A 223 -11.16 25.64 -21.00
N SER A 224 -11.21 25.91 -19.70
CA SER A 224 -10.02 26.10 -18.88
C SER A 224 -9.81 25.02 -17.81
N ARG A 225 -10.72 24.06 -17.70
CA ARG A 225 -10.69 22.99 -16.69
C ARG A 225 -10.45 21.64 -17.37
N PHE A 226 -9.37 20.96 -17.00
CA PHE A 226 -9.00 19.70 -17.63
C PHE A 226 -8.60 18.64 -16.62
N PHE A 227 -9.21 17.46 -16.76
CA PHE A 227 -8.60 16.25 -16.20
C PHE A 227 -7.59 15.73 -17.23
N ILE A 228 -6.34 15.54 -16.79
CA ILE A 228 -5.24 15.09 -17.63
C ILE A 228 -4.74 13.74 -17.15
N ALA A 229 -4.94 12.70 -17.96
CA ALA A 229 -4.33 11.40 -17.75
C ALA A 229 -2.97 11.37 -18.47
N GLY A 230 -1.89 11.51 -17.68
CA GLY A 230 -0.52 11.57 -18.18
C GLY A 230 0.47 11.92 -17.09
N ASP A 231 1.75 11.87 -17.44
CA ASP A 231 2.86 12.00 -16.52
C ASP A 231 3.14 13.45 -16.11
N ARG A 232 3.77 13.62 -14.94
CA ARG A 232 4.08 14.95 -14.38
C ARG A 232 4.88 15.86 -15.33
N PRO A 233 5.97 15.40 -16.00
CA PRO A 233 6.74 16.25 -16.89
C PRO A 233 5.90 16.84 -18.02
N ASP A 234 5.03 16.04 -18.64
CA ASP A 234 4.16 16.49 -19.72
C ASP A 234 3.12 17.51 -19.24
N VAL A 235 2.51 17.25 -18.08
CA VAL A 235 1.55 18.18 -17.47
C VAL A 235 2.22 19.51 -17.12
N ALA A 236 3.45 19.48 -16.63
CA ALA A 236 4.22 20.69 -16.34
C ALA A 236 4.49 21.51 -17.61
N ILE A 237 4.85 20.86 -18.70
CA ILE A 237 5.06 21.50 -20.03
C ILE A 237 3.76 22.09 -20.56
N ILE A 238 2.65 21.37 -20.48
CA ILE A 238 1.32 21.86 -20.89
C ILE A 238 0.94 23.11 -20.08
N ALA A 239 1.11 23.08 -18.76
CA ALA A 239 0.78 24.20 -17.89
C ALA A 239 1.69 25.42 -18.15
N ARG A 240 3.00 25.22 -18.35
CA ARG A 240 3.96 26.25 -18.72
C ARG A 240 3.58 26.94 -20.03
N ASP A 241 3.35 26.14 -21.09
CA ASP A 241 3.05 26.65 -22.43
C ASP A 241 1.68 27.35 -22.49
N ALA A 242 0.72 26.91 -21.66
CA ALA A 242 -0.57 27.58 -21.47
C ALA A 242 -0.38 28.96 -20.81
N ALA A 243 0.40 29.03 -19.73
CA ALA A 243 0.70 30.29 -19.04
C ALA A 243 1.43 31.27 -19.97
N GLU A 244 2.34 30.80 -20.85
CA GLU A 244 3.08 31.64 -21.79
C GLU A 244 2.17 32.36 -22.80
N ILE A 245 1.04 31.76 -23.18
CA ILE A 245 0.04 32.43 -24.03
C ILE A 245 -1.07 33.13 -23.26
N GLY A 246 -0.99 33.17 -21.91
CA GLY A 246 -1.99 33.79 -21.04
C GLY A 246 -3.24 32.93 -20.78
N LEU A 247 -3.21 31.65 -21.09
CA LEU A 247 -4.30 30.71 -20.82
C LEU A 247 -4.12 30.10 -19.41
N ALA A 248 -4.98 30.50 -18.47
CA ALA A 248 -5.01 29.89 -17.14
C ALA A 248 -5.75 28.57 -17.20
N LEU A 249 -5.11 27.47 -16.77
CA LEU A 249 -5.69 26.14 -16.71
C LEU A 249 -5.90 25.70 -15.25
N ASP A 250 -7.10 25.16 -14.95
CA ASP A 250 -7.40 24.39 -13.73
C ASP A 250 -7.20 22.91 -14.07
N ILE A 251 -6.10 22.33 -13.58
CA ILE A 251 -5.67 20.99 -13.93
C ILE A 251 -5.87 20.04 -12.77
N VAL A 252 -6.53 18.92 -13.04
CA VAL A 252 -6.60 17.76 -12.15
C VAL A 252 -6.02 16.56 -12.89
N GLY A 253 -5.11 15.84 -12.26
CA GLY A 253 -4.54 14.60 -12.83
C GLY A 253 -4.75 13.39 -11.93
N GLY A 254 -4.26 12.25 -12.40
CA GLY A 254 -4.24 10.99 -11.66
C GLY A 254 -2.96 10.78 -10.85
N GLU A 255 -2.78 9.54 -10.38
CA GLU A 255 -1.61 9.15 -9.58
C GLU A 255 -0.27 9.27 -10.32
N ALA A 256 -0.27 9.21 -11.65
CA ALA A 256 0.94 9.37 -12.46
C ALA A 256 1.66 10.71 -12.23
N LEU A 257 0.97 11.71 -11.68
CA LEU A 257 1.61 12.96 -11.26
C LEU A 257 2.61 12.78 -10.11
N PHE A 258 2.56 11.65 -9.39
CA PHE A 258 3.51 11.31 -8.32
C PHE A 258 4.73 10.54 -8.79
N ASP A 259 4.67 9.90 -9.97
CA ASP A 259 5.62 8.86 -10.36
C ASP A 259 7.01 9.40 -10.69
N GLU A 260 7.09 10.60 -11.29
CA GLU A 260 8.37 11.10 -11.79
C GLU A 260 8.56 12.59 -11.54
N THR A 261 9.78 12.95 -11.16
CA THR A 261 10.20 14.34 -11.03
C THR A 261 11.05 14.70 -12.23
N SER A 262 10.64 15.73 -12.97
CA SER A 262 11.54 16.46 -13.85
C SER A 262 11.88 17.79 -13.21
N ASP A 263 13.16 18.03 -12.96
CA ASP A 263 13.63 19.30 -12.42
C ASP A 263 13.68 20.41 -13.51
N ASP A 264 13.54 20.03 -14.78
CA ASP A 264 13.65 20.94 -15.92
C ASP A 264 12.44 21.90 -16.02
N VAL A 265 11.25 21.38 -15.74
CA VAL A 265 10.02 22.18 -15.76
C VAL A 265 9.18 21.82 -14.52
N PRO A 266 9.19 22.67 -13.48
CA PRO A 266 8.40 22.41 -12.27
C PRO A 266 6.90 22.54 -12.54
N LEU A 267 6.09 21.74 -11.80
CA LEU A 267 4.65 21.97 -11.78
C LEU A 267 4.35 23.35 -11.17
N PRO A 268 3.42 24.11 -11.74
CA PRO A 268 2.91 25.31 -11.07
C PRO A 268 2.01 24.94 -9.90
N ASP A 269 1.95 25.84 -8.90
CA ASP A 269 1.04 25.72 -7.76
C ASP A 269 -0.42 25.60 -8.19
N GLY A 270 -1.21 24.84 -7.44
CA GLY A 270 -2.63 24.66 -7.67
C GLY A 270 -2.99 23.50 -8.61
N ILE A 271 -2.02 22.78 -9.18
CA ILE A 271 -2.31 21.52 -9.86
C ILE A 271 -2.71 20.47 -8.82
N VAL A 272 -3.81 19.77 -9.11
CA VAL A 272 -4.37 18.77 -8.22
C VAL A 272 -4.08 17.36 -8.76
N ALA A 273 -3.72 16.46 -7.86
CA ALA A 273 -3.59 15.03 -8.14
C ALA A 273 -4.58 14.22 -7.29
N VAL A 274 -5.24 13.24 -7.90
CA VAL A 274 -6.01 12.21 -7.20
C VAL A 274 -5.16 10.95 -7.18
N ALA A 275 -4.60 10.62 -6.02
CA ALA A 275 -3.61 9.56 -5.89
C ALA A 275 -3.79 8.78 -4.58
N PRO A 276 -3.22 7.57 -4.46
CA PRO A 276 -3.19 6.86 -3.20
C PRO A 276 -2.34 7.60 -2.17
N ARG A 277 -2.73 7.52 -0.91
CA ARG A 277 -1.94 8.00 0.21
C ARG A 277 -0.61 7.23 0.27
N ILE A 278 0.50 7.93 0.08
CA ILE A 278 1.85 7.34 0.08
C ILE A 278 2.58 7.51 1.42
N HIS A 279 2.13 8.44 2.26
CA HIS A 279 2.68 8.69 3.59
C HIS A 279 1.78 8.08 4.66
N VAL A 280 2.39 7.42 5.61
CA VAL A 280 1.71 6.83 6.77
C VAL A 280 2.28 7.49 8.01
N PRO A 281 1.61 8.52 8.56
CA PRO A 281 2.13 9.31 9.71
C PRO A 281 2.47 8.44 10.92
N GLU A 282 1.73 7.35 11.11
CA GLU A 282 1.90 6.41 12.22
C GLU A 282 3.24 5.66 12.17
N LEU A 283 3.92 5.68 11.02
CA LEU A 283 5.23 5.04 10.81
C LEU A 283 6.41 6.03 10.83
N GLN A 284 6.15 7.30 11.11
CA GLN A 284 7.21 8.30 11.24
C GLN A 284 7.83 8.21 12.62
N ASP A 285 9.12 7.89 12.69
CA ASP A 285 9.89 7.82 13.95
C ASP A 285 10.30 9.22 14.49
N GLY A 286 9.81 10.31 13.89
CA GLY A 286 10.08 11.70 14.29
C GLY A 286 8.97 12.26 15.17
N GLY A 287 9.33 12.87 16.30
CA GLY A 287 8.38 13.65 17.09
C GLY A 287 7.85 14.87 16.32
N PRO A 288 6.77 15.52 16.81
CA PRO A 288 6.11 16.63 16.12
C PRO A 288 7.00 17.88 15.89
N ASP A 289 8.19 17.93 16.49
CA ASP A 289 9.15 19.03 16.42
C ASP A 289 10.34 18.79 15.44
N GLU A 290 10.49 17.58 14.91
CA GLU A 290 11.45 17.32 13.84
C GLU A 290 10.74 17.59 12.51
N GLY A 291 11.17 18.63 11.78
CA GLY A 291 10.59 19.05 10.50
C GLY A 291 10.37 17.88 9.52
N PRO A 292 9.87 18.06 8.30
CA PRO A 292 9.44 16.98 7.42
C PRO A 292 10.62 16.06 7.09
N VAL A 293 10.91 15.14 7.99
CA VAL A 293 11.77 13.99 7.71
C VAL A 293 10.99 13.18 6.68
N ALA A 294 11.63 12.91 5.55
CA ALA A 294 11.07 12.01 4.55
C ALA A 294 10.84 10.64 5.22
N GLY A 295 9.66 10.44 5.79
CA GLY A 295 9.26 9.18 6.39
C GLY A 295 9.19 8.08 5.32
N PRO A 296 8.98 6.83 5.73
CA PRO A 296 8.81 5.72 4.80
C PRO A 296 7.72 6.03 3.77
N GLN A 297 8.05 5.90 2.49
CA GLN A 297 7.20 6.28 1.37
C GLN A 297 6.83 5.09 0.48
N GLY A 298 5.89 5.28 -0.39
CA GLY A 298 5.51 4.34 -1.44
C GLY A 298 4.98 3.02 -0.86
N TYR A 299 5.65 1.92 -1.19
CA TYR A 299 5.19 0.58 -0.81
C TYR A 299 5.55 0.14 0.61
N PHE A 300 6.24 0.96 1.38
CA PHE A 300 6.57 0.63 2.77
C PHE A 300 5.31 0.45 3.64
N GLY A 301 4.40 1.42 3.65
CA GLY A 301 3.16 1.37 4.43
C GLY A 301 2.25 0.20 4.06
N PRO A 302 1.92 -0.01 2.78
CA PRO A 302 1.17 -1.16 2.32
C PRO A 302 1.80 -2.51 2.68
N ALA A 303 3.11 -2.65 2.57
CA ALA A 303 3.82 -3.88 2.96
C ALA A 303 3.83 -4.11 4.47
N TYR A 304 3.97 -3.04 5.25
CA TYR A 304 3.82 -3.09 6.70
C TYR A 304 2.43 -3.60 7.09
N ALA A 305 1.36 -3.04 6.50
CA ALA A 305 -0.02 -3.47 6.75
C ALA A 305 -0.26 -4.93 6.33
N ALA A 306 0.22 -5.34 5.16
CA ALA A 306 0.09 -6.72 4.69
C ALA A 306 0.77 -7.71 5.65
N THR A 307 1.93 -7.34 6.21
CA THR A 307 2.63 -8.14 7.21
C THR A 307 1.85 -8.22 8.53
N GLN A 308 1.25 -7.11 8.99
CA GLN A 308 0.37 -7.12 10.16
C GLN A 308 -0.82 -8.08 9.96
N ILE A 309 -1.46 -8.03 8.79
CA ILE A 309 -2.56 -8.94 8.44
C ILE A 309 -2.09 -10.40 8.45
N ALA A 310 -0.94 -10.68 7.81
CA ALA A 310 -0.41 -12.04 7.73
C ALA A 310 -0.11 -12.61 9.13
N VAL A 311 0.57 -11.84 9.99
CA VAL A 311 0.88 -12.24 11.36
C VAL A 311 -0.38 -12.50 12.18
N ALA A 312 -1.37 -11.59 12.12
CA ALA A 312 -2.63 -11.73 12.82
C ALA A 312 -3.43 -12.96 12.33
N ALA A 313 -3.47 -13.18 11.01
CA ALA A 313 -4.19 -14.33 10.44
C ALA A 313 -3.55 -15.67 10.82
N VAL A 314 -2.21 -15.75 10.84
CA VAL A 314 -1.49 -16.96 11.30
C VAL A 314 -1.71 -17.18 12.80
N GLY A 315 -1.65 -16.13 13.64
CA GLY A 315 -1.93 -16.20 15.06
C GLY A 315 -3.32 -16.76 15.33
N GLN A 316 -4.35 -16.18 14.72
CA GLN A 316 -5.74 -16.66 14.84
C GLN A 316 -5.91 -18.09 14.32
N SER A 317 -5.20 -18.47 13.25
CA SER A 317 -5.23 -19.84 12.74
C SER A 317 -4.68 -20.84 13.77
N ARG A 318 -3.58 -20.51 14.44
CA ARG A 318 -2.99 -21.32 15.51
C ARG A 318 -3.91 -21.46 16.71
N GLU A 319 -4.58 -20.39 17.09
CA GLU A 319 -5.51 -20.38 18.23
C GLU A 319 -6.80 -21.15 17.96
N THR A 320 -7.35 -21.00 16.77
CA THR A 320 -8.69 -21.51 16.43
C THR A 320 -8.69 -22.81 15.64
N GLY A 321 -7.56 -23.19 15.02
CA GLY A 321 -7.46 -24.29 14.09
C GLY A 321 -8.13 -24.05 12.72
N ARG A 322 -8.62 -22.82 12.46
CA ARG A 322 -9.21 -22.45 11.17
C ARG A 322 -8.13 -22.23 10.12
N PRO A 323 -8.37 -22.59 8.86
CA PRO A 323 -7.46 -22.26 7.76
C PRO A 323 -7.20 -20.75 7.65
N ILE A 324 -5.95 -20.34 7.39
CA ILE A 324 -5.59 -18.92 7.23
C ILE A 324 -6.42 -18.25 6.14
N ALA A 325 -6.71 -18.95 5.06
CA ALA A 325 -7.52 -18.45 3.95
C ALA A 325 -8.97 -18.10 4.36
N GLU A 326 -9.57 -18.85 5.27
CA GLU A 326 -10.90 -18.53 5.83
C GLU A 326 -10.84 -17.30 6.73
N ILE A 327 -9.81 -17.21 7.58
CA ILE A 327 -9.61 -16.06 8.46
C ILE A 327 -9.42 -14.78 7.64
N LEU A 328 -8.60 -14.82 6.57
CA LEU A 328 -8.42 -13.69 5.67
C LEU A 328 -9.72 -13.26 4.97
N GLY A 329 -10.62 -14.19 4.71
CA GLY A 329 -11.92 -13.89 4.08
C GLY A 329 -12.98 -13.35 5.03
N ASP A 330 -12.93 -13.73 6.29
CA ASP A 330 -14.04 -13.49 7.24
C ASP A 330 -13.76 -12.35 8.23
N GLU A 331 -12.48 -12.17 8.61
CA GLU A 331 -12.11 -11.29 9.73
C GLU A 331 -11.76 -9.87 9.28
N ALA A 332 -11.76 -8.96 10.24
CA ALA A 332 -11.25 -7.61 10.07
C ALA A 332 -9.91 -7.46 10.80
N PHE A 333 -8.96 -6.80 10.15
CA PHE A 333 -7.61 -6.63 10.66
C PHE A 333 -7.34 -5.16 10.98
N GLN A 334 -6.75 -4.91 12.15
CA GLN A 334 -6.25 -3.58 12.49
C GLN A 334 -4.85 -3.42 11.91
N THR A 335 -4.66 -2.37 11.12
CA THR A 335 -3.38 -2.12 10.47
C THR A 335 -2.98 -0.64 10.58
N VAL A 336 -1.73 -0.36 10.24
CA VAL A 336 -1.22 1.01 10.13
C VAL A 336 -1.96 1.87 9.10
N LEU A 337 -2.63 1.25 8.12
CA LEU A 337 -3.48 1.93 7.14
C LEU A 337 -4.92 2.13 7.63
N GLY A 338 -5.25 1.66 8.81
CA GLY A 338 -6.59 1.59 9.38
C GLY A 338 -7.14 0.15 9.40
N PRO A 339 -8.40 -0.02 9.79
CA PRO A 339 -9.06 -1.32 9.75
C PRO A 339 -9.28 -1.78 8.32
N ILE A 340 -8.98 -3.05 8.05
CA ILE A 340 -9.11 -3.68 6.73
C ILE A 340 -10.00 -4.91 6.83
N ARG A 341 -10.94 -5.02 5.90
CA ARG A 341 -11.69 -6.24 5.61
C ARG A 341 -11.62 -6.52 4.11
N PHE A 342 -11.55 -7.79 3.77
CA PHE A 342 -11.55 -8.21 2.37
C PHE A 342 -12.95 -8.62 1.91
N ASP A 343 -13.31 -8.28 0.68
CA ASP A 343 -14.54 -8.73 0.04
C ASP A 343 -14.42 -10.18 -0.48
N ALA A 344 -15.50 -10.73 -1.00
CA ALA A 344 -15.53 -12.09 -1.53
C ALA A 344 -14.53 -12.34 -2.68
N ARG A 345 -14.09 -11.29 -3.36
CA ARG A 345 -13.06 -11.36 -4.39
C ARG A 345 -11.64 -11.27 -3.82
N GLY A 346 -11.50 -10.93 -2.55
CA GLY A 346 -10.22 -10.72 -1.88
C GLY A 346 -9.69 -9.29 -2.01
N ASP A 347 -10.50 -8.32 -2.44
CA ASP A 347 -10.13 -6.91 -2.46
C ASP A 347 -10.39 -6.26 -1.10
N SER A 348 -9.45 -5.40 -0.64
CA SER A 348 -9.65 -4.63 0.58
C SER A 348 -10.73 -3.54 0.42
N ASP A 349 -11.42 -3.24 1.52
CA ASP A 349 -12.37 -2.14 1.62
C ASP A 349 -11.72 -0.76 1.84
N LEU A 350 -10.38 -0.70 1.87
CA LEU A 350 -9.64 0.55 2.03
C LEU A 350 -9.96 1.54 0.89
N ASP A 351 -10.31 2.74 1.29
CA ASP A 351 -10.27 3.90 0.40
C ASP A 351 -8.95 4.65 0.64
N LEU A 352 -7.96 4.35 -0.20
CA LEU A 352 -6.63 4.95 -0.08
C LEU A 352 -6.49 6.23 -0.90
N TYR A 353 -7.38 6.49 -1.86
CA TYR A 353 -7.27 7.66 -2.72
C TYR A 353 -7.60 8.94 -1.97
N ARG A 354 -6.74 9.93 -2.12
CA ARG A 354 -6.84 11.28 -1.55
C ARG A 354 -6.63 12.30 -2.64
N VAL A 355 -6.97 13.53 -2.32
CA VAL A 355 -6.76 14.68 -3.18
C VAL A 355 -5.56 15.46 -2.66
N PHE A 356 -4.62 15.73 -3.53
CA PHE A 356 -3.40 16.44 -3.23
C PHE A 356 -3.28 17.66 -4.12
N GLU A 357 -2.80 18.76 -3.59
CA GLU A 357 -2.51 19.98 -4.34
C GLU A 357 -1.01 20.24 -4.36
N TRP A 358 -0.48 20.54 -5.54
CA TRP A 358 0.92 20.94 -5.67
C TRP A 358 1.12 22.33 -5.09
N ARG A 359 2.05 22.45 -4.13
CA ARG A 359 2.45 23.70 -3.48
C ARG A 359 3.96 23.74 -3.30
N GLY A 360 4.58 24.75 -3.89
CA GLY A 360 6.04 24.91 -3.84
C GLY A 360 6.77 23.77 -4.52
N ASN A 361 7.22 22.76 -3.77
CA ASN A 361 8.03 21.66 -4.29
C ASN A 361 7.42 20.26 -4.05
N GLY A 362 6.13 20.17 -3.72
CA GLY A 362 5.51 18.90 -3.41
C GLY A 362 4.01 18.90 -3.40
N PHE A 363 3.44 17.71 -3.43
CA PHE A 363 2.03 17.50 -3.20
C PHE A 363 1.73 17.52 -1.70
N VAL A 364 0.76 18.33 -1.30
CA VAL A 364 0.23 18.39 0.06
C VAL A 364 -1.19 17.85 0.06
N ASP A 365 -1.56 17.12 1.10
CA ASP A 365 -2.94 16.64 1.27
C ASP A 365 -3.89 17.86 1.28
N GLU A 366 -4.93 17.86 0.47
CA GLU A 366 -6.06 18.77 0.65
C GLU A 366 -6.75 18.36 1.95
N ILE A 367 -6.54 19.12 3.02
CA ILE A 367 -7.15 18.86 4.31
C ILE A 367 -8.66 18.93 4.16
N GLY A 368 -9.29 17.77 4.24
CA GLY A 368 -10.71 17.60 4.51
C GLY A 368 -11.62 17.56 3.28
N GLY A 369 -11.83 16.34 2.78
CA GLY A 369 -13.10 15.98 2.19
C GLY A 369 -14.00 15.37 3.24
#